data_b9ec019dfdf268747c6df1ba3748f913
#
_entry.id   b9ec019dfdf268747c6df1ba3748f913
#
_cell.length_a   1.000
_cell.length_b   1.000
_cell.length_c   1.000
_cell.angle_alpha   90.00
_cell.angle_beta   90.00
_cell.angle_gamma   90.00
#
_symmetry.space_group_name_H-M   'P 1'
#
loop_
_entity.id
_entity.type
_entity.pdbx_description
1 polymer ?
#
loop_
_entity_poly.entity_id
_entity_poly.type
_entity_poly.pdbx_seq_one_letter_code
_entity_poly.pdbx_strand_id
1 'polypeptide(L)'
;MKLKFKHQKFQEDAAKAVCDVFGGQPYKTFDYQVETRKKDGQTSFEKFTGFRNHPIVPQLTDEIVLKHIRDIQRAQQIKPSEALEGKYNLTIEMETGVGKTYTYIKTIFELNKRYGWCKFIIVVPSVAIREGVHKSLEIMKEHFASDYSTPLSYFIYDSKQLGELNAFVTDSKIHVMIINSQKFNCLLYTSDAADEL
;
A
#
# COMPACT_ATOMS: atom_id res chain seq x y z
N MET A 1 7.51 -22.29 18.82
CA MET A 1 6.94 -21.32 19.80
C MET A 1 6.10 -20.33 19.00
N LYS A 2 4.75 -20.29 19.14
CA LYS A 2 3.91 -19.29 18.45
C LYS A 2 3.97 -17.99 19.23
N LEU A 3 4.40 -16.91 18.57
CA LEU A 3 4.34 -15.57 19.12
C LEU A 3 2.86 -15.14 19.19
N LYS A 4 2.43 -14.69 20.38
CA LYS A 4 1.10 -14.09 20.57
C LYS A 4 1.25 -12.58 20.55
N PHE A 5 0.65 -11.94 19.57
CA PHE A 5 0.59 -10.48 19.48
C PHE A 5 -0.59 -9.98 20.32
N LYS A 6 -0.38 -8.89 21.06
CA LYS A 6 -1.44 -8.19 21.79
C LYS A 6 -1.92 -7.03 20.93
N HIS A 7 -3.22 -6.85 20.84
CA HIS A 7 -3.80 -5.66 20.25
C HIS A 7 -3.52 -4.45 21.14
N GLN A 8 -2.87 -3.44 20.59
CA GLN A 8 -2.56 -2.21 21.27
C GLN A 8 -3.42 -1.08 20.67
N LYS A 9 -4.13 -0.37 21.56
CA LYS A 9 -5.08 0.66 21.13
C LYS A 9 -4.44 1.73 20.24
N PHE A 10 -3.24 2.21 20.59
CA PHE A 10 -2.54 3.23 19.79
C PHE A 10 -2.16 2.75 18.38
N GLN A 11 -1.89 1.44 18.20
CA GLN A 11 -1.63 0.86 16.85
C GLN A 11 -2.92 0.76 16.06
N GLU A 12 -4.03 0.48 16.70
CA GLU A 12 -5.36 0.48 16.07
C GLU A 12 -5.77 1.89 15.68
N ASP A 13 -5.59 2.85 16.59
CA ASP A 13 -5.89 4.26 16.34
C ASP A 13 -5.05 4.82 15.19
N ALA A 14 -3.76 4.47 15.09
CA ALA A 14 -2.89 4.87 13.99
C ALA A 14 -3.34 4.27 12.65
N ALA A 15 -3.63 2.97 12.60
CA ALA A 15 -4.13 2.32 11.38
C ALA A 15 -5.50 2.89 10.97
N LYS A 16 -6.38 3.13 11.96
CA LYS A 16 -7.68 3.76 11.74
C LYS A 16 -7.53 5.18 11.18
N ALA A 17 -6.61 5.98 11.72
CA ALA A 17 -6.38 7.34 11.25
C ALA A 17 -6.00 7.38 9.76
N VAL A 18 -5.11 6.50 9.29
CA VAL A 18 -4.77 6.39 7.87
C VAL A 18 -6.01 6.06 7.03
N CYS A 19 -6.82 5.11 7.47
CA CYS A 19 -8.03 4.74 6.75
C CYS A 19 -9.06 5.89 6.73
N ASP A 20 -9.24 6.58 7.85
CA ASP A 20 -10.24 7.65 7.96
C ASP A 20 -9.94 8.85 7.05
N VAL A 21 -8.68 9.04 6.62
CA VAL A 21 -8.32 10.04 5.59
C VAL A 21 -9.12 9.82 4.30
N PHE A 22 -9.36 8.56 3.94
CA PHE A 22 -10.09 8.18 2.74
C PHE A 22 -11.59 7.90 3.01
N GLY A 23 -12.14 8.47 4.07
CA GLY A 23 -13.57 8.37 4.39
C GLY A 23 -14.45 8.83 3.22
N GLY A 24 -15.43 8.02 2.83
CA GLY A 24 -16.23 8.24 1.61
C GLY A 24 -15.78 7.44 0.39
N GLN A 25 -14.58 6.85 0.41
CA GLN A 25 -14.17 5.88 -0.59
C GLN A 25 -15.03 4.62 -0.46
N PRO A 26 -15.77 4.21 -1.52
CA PRO A 26 -16.58 3.00 -1.46
C PRO A 26 -15.71 1.74 -1.46
N TYR A 27 -16.18 0.70 -0.80
CA TYR A 27 -15.60 -0.63 -0.96
C TYR A 27 -15.85 -1.12 -2.37
N LYS A 28 -14.80 -1.48 -3.09
CA LYS A 28 -14.89 -2.15 -4.38
C LYS A 28 -13.89 -3.30 -4.41
N THR A 29 -14.36 -4.47 -4.75
CA THR A 29 -13.48 -5.55 -5.20
C THR A 29 -12.83 -5.13 -6.50
N PHE A 30 -11.60 -5.57 -6.72
CA PHE A 30 -10.70 -5.16 -7.80
C PHE A 30 -11.38 -5.11 -9.18
N ASP A 31 -10.98 -4.15 -10.01
CA ASP A 31 -11.24 -4.17 -11.44
C ASP A 31 -10.11 -4.94 -12.14
N TYR A 32 -10.49 -5.94 -12.90
CA TYR A 32 -9.60 -6.58 -13.85
C TYR A 32 -9.55 -5.70 -15.09
N GLN A 33 -8.46 -4.97 -15.26
CA GLN A 33 -8.31 -4.08 -16.41
C GLN A 33 -7.47 -4.74 -17.49
N VAL A 34 -7.98 -4.64 -18.72
CA VAL A 34 -7.27 -4.98 -19.94
C VAL A 34 -6.91 -3.65 -20.60
N GLU A 35 -5.71 -3.14 -20.39
CA GLU A 35 -5.22 -1.97 -21.12
C GLU A 35 -4.63 -2.42 -22.46
N THR A 36 -5.16 -1.90 -23.53
CA THR A 36 -4.61 -2.04 -24.89
C THR A 36 -3.77 -0.79 -25.18
N ARG A 37 -2.44 -0.89 -25.10
CA ARG A 37 -1.56 0.18 -25.61
C ARG A 37 -1.49 0.05 -27.12
N LYS A 38 -1.84 1.12 -27.86
CA LYS A 38 -1.55 1.25 -29.29
C LYS A 38 -0.11 1.77 -29.40
N LYS A 39 0.79 0.98 -29.92
CA LYS A 39 2.09 1.46 -30.37
C LYS A 39 1.97 1.81 -31.85
N ASP A 40 2.33 3.05 -32.21
CA ASP A 40 2.42 3.65 -33.53
C ASP A 40 2.12 2.74 -34.76
N GLY A 41 0.90 2.87 -35.30
CA GLY A 41 0.57 2.41 -36.65
C GLY A 41 0.57 0.91 -36.94
N GLN A 42 1.03 0.06 -36.03
CA GLN A 42 0.93 -1.40 -36.11
C GLN A 42 0.14 -1.94 -34.92
N THR A 43 -0.85 -2.76 -35.18
CA THR A 43 -1.73 -3.45 -34.26
C THR A 43 -1.00 -4.51 -33.43
N SER A 44 -0.01 -4.13 -32.63
CA SER A 44 0.52 -4.98 -31.56
C SER A 44 -0.16 -4.58 -30.27
N PHE A 45 -1.15 -5.35 -29.87
CA PHE A 45 -1.83 -5.20 -28.60
C PHE A 45 -0.92 -5.77 -27.50
N GLU A 46 -0.11 -4.96 -26.85
CA GLU A 46 0.42 -5.34 -25.55
C GLU A 46 -0.72 -5.24 -24.53
N LYS A 47 -1.28 -6.39 -24.27
CA LYS A 47 -2.41 -6.56 -23.37
C LYS A 47 -1.87 -6.62 -21.94
N PHE A 48 -1.84 -5.48 -21.24
CA PHE A 48 -1.59 -5.50 -19.82
C PHE A 48 -2.87 -5.97 -19.11
N THR A 49 -2.78 -7.15 -18.52
CA THR A 49 -3.90 -7.79 -17.85
C THR A 49 -3.55 -7.97 -16.39
N GLY A 50 -4.23 -7.25 -15.49
CA GLY A 50 -3.92 -7.37 -14.07
C GLY A 50 -4.93 -6.70 -13.14
N PHE A 51 -4.78 -7.02 -11.85
CA PHE A 51 -5.58 -6.41 -10.79
C PHE A 51 -4.91 -5.15 -10.29
N ARG A 52 -5.66 -4.05 -10.21
CA ARG A 52 -5.23 -2.77 -9.64
C ARG A 52 -6.10 -2.40 -8.45
N ASN A 53 -5.53 -1.60 -7.55
CA ASN A 53 -6.34 -0.89 -6.58
C ASN A 53 -7.26 0.09 -7.31
N HIS A 54 -8.51 0.16 -6.89
CA HIS A 54 -9.42 1.18 -7.39
C HIS A 54 -8.86 2.57 -7.11
N PRO A 55 -8.91 3.49 -8.06
CA PRO A 55 -8.56 4.87 -7.84
C PRO A 55 -9.48 5.50 -6.79
N ILE A 56 -9.00 6.56 -6.17
CA ILE A 56 -9.82 7.38 -5.29
C ILE A 56 -10.94 7.99 -6.13
N VAL A 57 -12.18 7.88 -5.60
CA VAL A 57 -13.35 8.39 -6.32
C VAL A 57 -13.32 9.91 -6.48
N PRO A 58 -13.81 10.47 -7.61
CA PRO A 58 -13.79 11.92 -7.86
C PRO A 58 -14.49 12.75 -6.80
N GLN A 59 -15.48 12.18 -6.10
CA GLN A 59 -16.21 12.82 -5.01
C GLN A 59 -15.33 13.08 -3.79
N LEU A 60 -14.26 12.32 -3.60
CA LEU A 60 -13.28 12.53 -2.54
C LEU A 60 -12.22 13.52 -3.03
N THR A 61 -12.59 14.81 -3.08
CA THR A 61 -11.71 15.89 -3.52
C THR A 61 -10.55 16.13 -2.55
N ASP A 62 -9.51 16.79 -3.01
CA ASP A 62 -8.36 17.15 -2.17
C ASP A 62 -8.76 17.98 -0.95
N GLU A 63 -9.79 18.82 -1.08
CA GLU A 63 -10.35 19.61 0.03
C GLU A 63 -10.99 18.72 1.10
N ILE A 64 -11.73 17.69 0.68
CA ILE A 64 -12.36 16.73 1.60
C ILE A 64 -11.28 15.90 2.30
N VAL A 65 -10.27 15.44 1.56
CA VAL A 65 -9.12 14.70 2.14
C VAL A 65 -8.40 15.57 3.16
N LEU A 66 -8.09 16.83 2.82
CA LEU A 66 -7.46 17.78 3.75
C LEU A 66 -8.31 18.03 5.00
N LYS A 67 -9.64 18.13 4.83
CA LYS A 67 -10.56 18.26 5.97
C LYS A 67 -10.46 17.04 6.88
N HIS A 68 -10.48 15.82 6.34
CA HIS A 68 -10.35 14.60 7.13
C HIS A 68 -9.01 14.55 7.89
N ILE A 69 -7.90 14.90 7.24
CA ILE A 69 -6.58 14.99 7.89
C ILE A 69 -6.64 16.00 9.06
N ARG A 70 -7.20 17.19 8.85
CA ARG A 70 -7.31 18.21 9.89
C ARG A 70 -8.16 17.74 11.07
N ASP A 71 -9.26 17.05 10.81
CA ASP A 71 -10.15 16.52 11.86
C ASP A 71 -9.45 15.45 12.69
N ILE A 72 -8.65 14.55 12.05
CA ILE A 72 -7.81 13.56 12.73
C ILE A 72 -6.74 14.26 13.56
N GLN A 73 -6.04 15.24 13.00
CA GLN A 73 -5.00 16.00 13.69
C GLN A 73 -5.54 16.74 14.93
N ARG A 74 -6.72 17.39 14.80
CA ARG A 74 -7.37 18.07 15.93
C ARG A 74 -7.76 17.08 17.03
N ALA A 75 -8.30 15.91 16.66
CA ALA A 75 -8.67 14.88 17.63
C ALA A 75 -7.45 14.35 18.41
N GLN A 76 -6.26 14.41 17.81
CA GLN A 76 -5.00 14.01 18.43
C GLN A 76 -4.19 15.19 19.00
N GLN A 77 -4.78 16.38 19.06
CA GLN A 77 -4.15 17.62 19.56
C GLN A 77 -2.89 18.03 18.77
N ILE A 78 -2.81 17.66 17.50
CA ILE A 78 -1.74 18.03 16.58
C ILE A 78 -2.17 19.28 15.81
N LYS A 79 -1.20 20.17 15.51
CA LYS A 79 -1.47 21.37 14.69
C LYS A 79 -2.00 20.94 13.31
N PRO A 80 -3.16 21.44 12.88
CA PRO A 80 -3.73 21.10 11.57
C PRO A 80 -2.83 21.54 10.41
N SER A 81 -2.69 20.69 9.42
CA SER A 81 -1.97 20.98 8.18
C SER A 81 -2.62 22.12 7.40
N GLU A 82 -1.82 22.97 6.79
CA GLU A 82 -2.30 24.10 5.97
C GLU A 82 -2.71 23.66 4.56
N ALA A 83 -2.01 22.65 4.01
CA ALA A 83 -2.23 22.09 2.69
C ALA A 83 -1.92 20.58 2.66
N LEU A 84 -2.30 19.89 1.59
CA LEU A 84 -1.84 18.55 1.30
C LEU A 84 -0.37 18.59 0.86
N GLU A 85 0.43 17.65 1.33
CA GLU A 85 1.77 17.42 0.83
C GLU A 85 1.70 16.43 -0.35
N GLY A 86 2.15 16.85 -1.53
CA GLY A 86 1.97 16.06 -2.73
C GLY A 86 0.50 15.72 -2.96
N LYS A 87 0.20 14.59 -3.59
CA LYS A 87 -1.20 14.23 -3.81
C LYS A 87 -1.85 13.57 -2.58
N TYR A 88 -1.14 12.71 -1.87
CA TYR A 88 -1.65 12.04 -0.65
C TYR A 88 -0.47 11.54 0.21
N ASN A 89 0.52 12.39 0.45
CA ASN A 89 1.62 12.05 1.34
C ASN A 89 1.16 12.18 2.80
N LEU A 90 1.09 11.05 3.49
CA LEU A 90 0.67 10.98 4.89
C LEU A 90 1.86 10.55 5.74
N THR A 91 2.09 11.24 6.85
CA THR A 91 3.12 10.89 7.83
C THR A 91 2.48 10.38 9.11
N ILE A 92 2.92 9.23 9.59
CA ILE A 92 2.56 8.67 10.87
C ILE A 92 3.79 8.64 11.76
N GLU A 93 3.77 9.41 12.83
CA GLU A 93 4.83 9.44 13.82
C GLU A 93 4.52 8.48 14.95
N MET A 94 5.49 7.65 15.28
CA MET A 94 5.42 6.70 16.38
C MET A 94 6.81 6.56 17.01
N GLU A 95 6.88 6.39 18.32
CA GLU A 95 8.14 6.16 19.03
C GLU A 95 8.87 4.91 18.52
N THR A 96 10.16 4.82 18.84
CA THR A 96 10.96 3.65 18.50
C THR A 96 10.56 2.49 19.40
N GLY A 97 10.47 1.28 18.85
CA GLY A 97 10.15 0.07 19.60
C GLY A 97 8.66 -0.20 19.85
N VAL A 98 7.76 0.72 19.53
CA VAL A 98 6.29 0.55 19.75
C VAL A 98 5.58 -0.28 18.68
N GLY A 99 6.31 -0.86 17.74
CA GLY A 99 5.73 -1.76 16.71
C GLY A 99 5.27 -1.06 15.44
N LYS A 100 6.03 -0.09 14.92
CA LYS A 100 5.74 0.56 13.62
C LYS A 100 5.43 -0.45 12.52
N THR A 101 6.23 -1.53 12.44
CA THR A 101 6.04 -2.61 11.46
C THR A 101 4.67 -3.28 11.60
N TYR A 102 4.26 -3.60 12.80
CA TYR A 102 2.93 -4.14 13.07
C TYR A 102 1.83 -3.16 12.61
N THR A 103 2.00 -1.88 12.93
CA THR A 103 1.02 -0.84 12.61
C THR A 103 0.80 -0.68 11.11
N TYR A 104 1.86 -0.56 10.30
CA TYR A 104 1.65 -0.42 8.86
C TYR A 104 1.15 -1.71 8.19
N ILE A 105 1.51 -2.90 8.69
CA ILE A 105 0.91 -4.16 8.21
C ILE A 105 -0.58 -4.19 8.57
N LYS A 106 -0.95 -3.83 9.79
CA LYS A 106 -2.36 -3.67 10.19
C LYS A 106 -3.10 -2.69 9.28
N THR A 107 -2.47 -1.57 8.96
CA THR A 107 -3.04 -0.56 8.03
C THR A 107 -3.34 -1.16 6.66
N ILE A 108 -2.47 -2.00 6.12
CA ILE A 108 -2.71 -2.72 4.85
C ILE A 108 -4.00 -3.54 4.92
N PHE A 109 -4.20 -4.31 5.98
CA PHE A 109 -5.41 -5.11 6.17
C PHE A 109 -6.66 -4.24 6.39
N GLU A 110 -6.55 -3.15 7.14
CA GLU A 110 -7.66 -2.22 7.35
C GLU A 110 -8.07 -1.51 6.05
N LEU A 111 -7.12 -1.09 5.22
CA LEU A 111 -7.38 -0.51 3.90
C LEU A 111 -8.05 -1.52 2.96
N ASN A 112 -7.60 -2.77 2.98
CA ASN A 112 -8.25 -3.82 2.23
C ASN A 112 -9.68 -4.08 2.71
N LYS A 113 -9.88 -4.20 4.02
CA LYS A 113 -11.18 -4.44 4.63
C LYS A 113 -12.18 -3.32 4.34
N ARG A 114 -11.72 -2.06 4.34
CA ARG A 114 -12.61 -0.90 4.14
C ARG A 114 -12.84 -0.54 2.69
N TYR A 115 -11.81 -0.68 1.86
CA TYR A 115 -11.83 -0.14 0.50
C TYR A 115 -11.59 -1.18 -0.59
N GLY A 116 -11.22 -2.41 -0.21
CA GLY A 116 -10.92 -3.49 -1.16
C GLY A 116 -9.53 -3.36 -1.81
N TRP A 117 -8.69 -2.40 -1.37
CA TRP A 117 -7.34 -2.28 -1.92
C TRP A 117 -6.49 -3.51 -1.58
N CYS A 118 -5.80 -4.05 -2.58
CA CYS A 118 -5.08 -5.33 -2.45
C CYS A 118 -3.61 -5.26 -2.87
N LYS A 119 -3.14 -4.19 -3.52
CA LYS A 119 -1.77 -4.05 -3.99
C LYS A 119 -1.05 -2.97 -3.18
N PHE A 120 0.04 -3.36 -2.53
CA PHE A 120 0.81 -2.49 -1.66
C PHE A 120 2.31 -2.62 -1.94
N ILE A 121 3.03 -1.52 -1.81
CA ILE A 121 4.48 -1.47 -1.97
C ILE A 121 5.08 -0.91 -0.68
N ILE A 122 6.00 -1.64 -0.07
CA ILE A 122 6.78 -1.18 1.08
C ILE A 122 8.17 -0.78 0.57
N VAL A 123 8.43 0.52 0.55
CA VAL A 123 9.74 1.07 0.18
C VAL A 123 10.58 1.27 1.43
N VAL A 124 11.77 0.73 1.45
CA VAL A 124 12.68 0.79 2.61
C VAL A 124 14.05 1.36 2.22
N PRO A 125 14.74 2.05 3.14
CA PRO A 125 16.00 2.74 2.82
C PRO A 125 17.19 1.80 2.60
N SER A 126 17.19 0.58 3.15
CA SER A 126 18.33 -0.33 3.07
C SER A 126 17.94 -1.81 2.92
N VAL A 127 18.91 -2.61 2.48
CA VAL A 127 18.76 -4.07 2.36
C VAL A 127 18.50 -4.70 3.73
N ALA A 128 19.19 -4.26 4.78
CA ALA A 128 19.01 -4.82 6.13
C ALA A 128 17.57 -4.59 6.64
N ILE A 129 17.02 -3.40 6.43
CA ILE A 129 15.62 -3.10 6.80
C ILE A 129 14.66 -3.92 5.93
N ARG A 130 14.95 -4.11 4.66
CA ARG A 130 14.15 -4.95 3.75
C ARG A 130 14.02 -6.39 4.27
N GLU A 131 15.13 -7.01 4.64
CA GLU A 131 15.14 -8.36 5.23
C GLU A 131 14.38 -8.40 6.57
N GLY A 132 14.53 -7.36 7.39
CA GLY A 132 13.79 -7.22 8.64
C GLY A 132 12.28 -7.12 8.43
N VAL A 133 11.82 -6.38 7.42
CA VAL A 133 10.41 -6.28 7.04
C VAL A 133 9.89 -7.62 6.53
N HIS A 134 10.64 -8.29 5.64
CA HIS A 134 10.28 -9.61 5.13
C HIS A 134 10.07 -10.62 6.26
N LYS A 135 11.03 -10.70 7.18
CA LYS A 135 10.93 -11.57 8.35
C LYS A 135 9.77 -11.21 9.27
N SER A 136 9.48 -9.93 9.42
CA SER A 136 8.34 -9.47 10.21
C SER A 136 7.00 -9.90 9.60
N LEU A 137 6.86 -9.80 8.27
CA LEU A 137 5.69 -10.31 7.55
C LEU A 137 5.54 -11.83 7.72
N GLU A 138 6.64 -12.59 7.63
CA GLU A 138 6.64 -14.02 7.86
C GLU A 138 6.10 -14.38 9.25
N ILE A 139 6.60 -13.72 10.29
CA ILE A 139 6.21 -13.96 11.68
C ILE A 139 4.74 -13.59 11.95
N MET A 140 4.26 -12.49 11.35
CA MET A 140 2.93 -11.93 11.62
C MET A 140 1.85 -12.46 10.66
N LYS A 141 2.21 -13.16 9.59
CA LYS A 141 1.29 -13.65 8.56
C LYS A 141 0.11 -14.43 9.14
N GLU A 142 0.37 -15.41 10.00
CA GLU A 142 -0.68 -16.25 10.59
C GLU A 142 -1.58 -15.43 11.53
N HIS A 143 -1.02 -14.50 12.29
CA HIS A 143 -1.77 -13.63 13.19
C HIS A 143 -2.79 -12.78 12.42
N PHE A 144 -2.34 -12.05 11.41
CA PHE A 144 -3.24 -11.21 10.61
C PHE A 144 -4.22 -12.04 9.75
N ALA A 145 -3.80 -13.19 9.22
CA ALA A 145 -4.71 -14.07 8.51
C ALA A 145 -5.86 -14.57 9.40
N SER A 146 -5.57 -14.81 10.70
CA SER A 146 -6.59 -15.19 11.68
C SER A 146 -7.53 -14.01 12.00
N ASP A 147 -6.97 -12.81 12.20
CA ASP A 147 -7.74 -11.63 12.61
C ASP A 147 -8.66 -11.10 11.49
N TYR A 148 -8.21 -11.18 10.25
CA TYR A 148 -8.93 -10.60 9.11
C TYR A 148 -9.55 -11.65 8.17
N SER A 149 -9.33 -12.94 8.43
CA SER A 149 -9.77 -14.04 7.55
C SER A 149 -9.34 -13.86 6.08
N THR A 150 -8.23 -13.18 5.88
CA THR A 150 -7.72 -12.80 4.55
C THR A 150 -6.25 -13.19 4.44
N PRO A 151 -5.88 -13.98 3.41
CA PRO A 151 -4.48 -14.35 3.21
C PRO A 151 -3.66 -13.17 2.69
N LEU A 152 -2.40 -13.12 3.11
CA LEU A 152 -1.40 -12.16 2.67
C LEU A 152 -0.31 -12.88 1.86
N SER A 153 -0.05 -12.39 0.66
CA SER A 153 1.13 -12.75 -0.14
C SER A 153 2.13 -11.59 -0.10
N TYR A 154 3.41 -11.89 -0.10
CA TYR A 154 4.48 -10.88 -0.10
C TYR A 154 5.74 -11.44 -0.73
N PHE A 155 6.54 -10.56 -1.33
CA PHE A 155 7.84 -10.90 -1.92
C PHE A 155 8.80 -9.73 -1.87
N ILE A 156 10.10 -10.01 -2.01
CA ILE A 156 11.12 -9.00 -2.19
C ILE A 156 11.31 -8.78 -3.69
N TYR A 157 11.19 -7.52 -4.12
CA TYR A 157 11.40 -7.19 -5.53
C TYR A 157 12.81 -7.56 -6.00
N ASP A 158 12.87 -8.37 -7.05
CA ASP A 158 14.07 -8.65 -7.81
C ASP A 158 13.77 -8.59 -9.31
N SER A 159 14.49 -7.73 -10.03
CA SER A 159 14.35 -7.58 -11.49
C SER A 159 14.59 -8.86 -12.28
N LYS A 160 15.24 -9.84 -11.68
CA LYS A 160 15.50 -11.15 -12.29
C LYS A 160 14.35 -12.15 -12.08
N GLN A 161 13.42 -11.87 -11.17
CA GLN A 161 12.30 -12.76 -10.80
C GLN A 161 10.97 -12.22 -11.32
N LEU A 162 10.81 -12.22 -12.64
CA LEU A 162 9.58 -11.73 -13.30
C LEU A 162 8.32 -12.51 -12.90
N GLY A 163 8.45 -13.76 -12.45
CA GLY A 163 7.34 -14.58 -12.00
C GLY A 163 6.62 -14.02 -10.79
N GLU A 164 7.35 -13.49 -9.79
CA GLU A 164 6.78 -12.85 -8.61
C GLU A 164 6.05 -11.55 -8.97
N LEU A 165 6.60 -10.78 -9.91
CA LEU A 165 5.99 -9.56 -10.39
C LEU A 165 4.68 -9.86 -11.17
N ASN A 166 4.66 -10.90 -11.99
CA ASN A 166 3.46 -11.37 -12.66
C ASN A 166 2.41 -11.83 -11.64
N ALA A 167 2.79 -12.59 -10.61
CA ALA A 167 1.89 -12.98 -9.54
C ALA A 167 1.33 -11.77 -8.79
N PHE A 168 2.17 -10.75 -8.53
CA PHE A 168 1.73 -9.49 -7.91
C PHE A 168 0.61 -8.81 -8.72
N VAL A 169 0.71 -8.82 -10.04
CA VAL A 169 -0.26 -8.20 -10.92
C VAL A 169 -1.51 -9.06 -11.10
N THR A 170 -1.38 -10.37 -11.20
CA THR A 170 -2.48 -11.28 -11.56
C THR A 170 -3.23 -11.90 -10.37
N ASP A 171 -2.70 -11.81 -9.14
CA ASP A 171 -3.38 -12.32 -7.95
C ASP A 171 -4.40 -11.30 -7.41
N SER A 172 -5.57 -11.77 -7.03
CA SER A 172 -6.65 -10.95 -6.44
C SER A 172 -6.53 -10.75 -4.93
N LYS A 173 -5.58 -11.42 -4.26
CA LYS A 173 -5.37 -11.34 -2.80
C LYS A 173 -4.58 -10.08 -2.41
N ILE A 174 -4.52 -9.81 -1.10
CA ILE A 174 -3.57 -8.83 -0.59
C ILE A 174 -2.16 -9.27 -0.96
N HIS A 175 -1.47 -8.45 -1.74
CA HIS A 175 -0.13 -8.73 -2.19
C HIS A 175 0.78 -7.53 -1.91
N VAL A 176 1.89 -7.78 -1.22
CA VAL A 176 2.84 -6.76 -0.78
C VAL A 176 4.18 -6.98 -1.48
N MET A 177 4.65 -5.98 -2.19
CA MET A 177 6.00 -5.93 -2.75
C MET A 177 6.90 -5.14 -1.80
N ILE A 178 8.05 -5.71 -1.42
CA ILE A 178 9.06 -5.05 -0.60
C ILE A 178 10.24 -4.67 -1.49
N ILE A 179 10.58 -3.38 -1.52
CA ILE A 179 11.64 -2.87 -2.39
C ILE A 179 12.51 -1.84 -1.65
N ASN A 180 13.79 -1.78 -1.93
CA ASN A 180 14.62 -0.70 -1.42
C ASN A 180 14.50 0.56 -2.29
N SER A 181 14.73 1.73 -1.69
CA SER A 181 14.56 3.04 -2.35
C SER A 181 15.40 3.19 -3.61
N GLN A 182 16.61 2.66 -3.64
CA GLN A 182 17.47 2.72 -4.83
C GLN A 182 16.86 1.98 -6.03
N LYS A 183 16.38 0.74 -5.82
CA LYS A 183 15.71 -0.04 -6.87
C LYS A 183 14.37 0.57 -7.27
N PHE A 184 13.64 1.15 -6.31
CA PHE A 184 12.38 1.82 -6.57
C PHE A 184 12.57 3.05 -7.48
N ASN A 185 13.57 3.88 -7.20
CA ASN A 185 13.90 5.02 -8.05
C ASN A 185 14.29 4.56 -9.47
N CYS A 186 15.10 3.51 -9.61
CA CYS A 186 15.41 2.95 -10.94
C CYS A 186 14.16 2.52 -11.71
N LEU A 187 13.18 1.93 -11.04
CA LEU A 187 11.91 1.55 -11.68
C LEU A 187 11.12 2.77 -12.17
N LEU A 188 11.06 3.85 -11.41
CA LEU A 188 10.38 5.08 -11.81
C LEU A 188 11.04 5.70 -13.05
N TYR A 189 12.37 5.85 -13.04
CA TYR A 189 13.11 6.42 -14.19
C TYR A 189 13.02 5.57 -15.46
N THR A 190 12.93 4.25 -15.34
CA THR A 190 12.76 3.39 -16.54
C THR A 190 11.34 3.42 -17.09
N SER A 191 10.33 3.68 -16.28
CA SER A 191 8.95 3.85 -16.75
C SER A 191 8.77 5.21 -17.43
N ASP A 192 9.34 6.30 -16.88
CA ASP A 192 9.26 7.63 -17.49
C ASP A 192 10.01 7.69 -18.83
N ALA A 193 11.17 7.05 -18.93
CA ALA A 193 11.91 6.95 -20.20
C ALA A 193 11.20 6.11 -21.27
N ALA A 194 10.28 5.23 -20.90
CA ALA A 194 9.47 4.46 -21.82
C ALA A 194 8.22 5.22 -22.31
N ASP A 195 7.81 6.25 -21.58
CA ASP A 195 6.69 7.12 -21.97
C ASP A 195 7.12 8.32 -22.84
N GLU A 196 8.46 8.59 -22.97
CA GLU A 196 9.04 9.64 -23.83
C GLU A 196 9.56 9.12 -25.20
N LEU A 197 9.47 7.84 -25.50
CA LEU A 197 9.82 7.22 -26.78
C LEU A 197 8.56 6.67 -27.45
#